data_38d883f0cd58c3144d227bf37764fa2c
#
_entry.id   38d883f0cd58c3144d227bf37764fa2c
#
_cell.length_a   1.000
_cell.length_b   1.000
_cell.length_c   1.000
_cell.angle_alpha   90.00
_cell.angle_beta   90.00
_cell.angle_gamma   90.00
#
_symmetry.space_group_name_H-M   'P 1'
#
loop_
_entity.id
_entity.type
_entity.pdbx_description
1 polymer ?
#
loop_
_entity_poly.entity_id
_entity_poly.type
_entity_poly.pdbx_seq_one_letter_code
_entity_poly.pdbx_strand_id
1 'polypeptide(L)'
;APPQHIQFAGYTPLTRITLRNALIGFGEPDDGRYDTPHDTPYAHGAAMMVRRETLEKAGPMPEIYFLYYEELDWSVRIREQGWCIAYDPRCTVFHKESATTGQQSPLRSYCLTRNRLLFAWRNLRGGARLLSVAYQLCIAAPKNAVSALAHRRGDLAKAVCRGGRDFFTLK
;
A
#
# COMPACT_ATOMS: atom_id res chain seq x y z
N ALA A 1 -21.25 19.26 -14.75
CA ALA A 1 -20.82 18.21 -13.84
C ALA A 1 -19.73 18.80 -12.95
N PRO A 2 -19.62 18.43 -11.66
CA PRO A 2 -18.48 18.84 -10.84
C PRO A 2 -17.19 18.32 -11.48
N PRO A 3 -16.07 19.05 -11.35
CA PRO A 3 -14.82 18.59 -11.91
C PRO A 3 -14.49 17.22 -11.31
N GLN A 4 -14.13 16.27 -12.15
CA GLN A 4 -13.67 14.97 -11.71
C GLN A 4 -12.29 15.14 -11.06
N HIS A 5 -12.07 14.48 -9.96
CA HIS A 5 -10.78 14.50 -9.26
C HIS A 5 -10.09 13.15 -9.44
N ILE A 6 -8.81 13.21 -9.77
CA ILE A 6 -7.98 12.04 -9.95
C ILE A 6 -7.74 11.39 -8.59
N GLN A 7 -7.95 10.09 -8.52
CA GLN A 7 -7.58 9.28 -7.37
C GLN A 7 -6.18 8.67 -7.53
N PHE A 8 -5.84 8.30 -8.77
CA PHE A 8 -4.59 7.61 -9.08
C PHE A 8 -4.14 7.89 -10.51
N ALA A 9 -2.94 8.40 -10.63
CA ALA A 9 -2.20 8.53 -11.89
C ALA A 9 -0.77 7.94 -11.75
N GLY A 10 -0.57 6.97 -10.86
CA GLY A 10 0.70 6.35 -10.56
C GLY A 10 1.11 6.51 -9.10
N TYR A 11 2.19 5.83 -8.72
CA TYR A 11 2.81 5.92 -7.41
C TYR A 11 4.20 6.52 -7.47
N THR A 12 4.62 7.21 -6.41
CA THR A 12 6.04 7.42 -6.14
C THR A 12 6.65 6.16 -5.53
N PRO A 13 7.98 5.92 -5.66
CA PRO A 13 8.63 4.79 -4.99
C PRO A 13 8.45 4.85 -3.46
N LEU A 14 8.32 3.69 -2.82
CA LEU A 14 8.33 3.58 -1.36
C LEU A 14 9.69 4.02 -0.79
N THR A 15 9.66 4.79 0.26
CA THR A 15 10.86 5.07 1.04
C THR A 15 11.36 3.81 1.74
N ARG A 16 12.67 3.61 1.82
CA ARG A 16 13.25 2.36 2.33
C ARG A 16 13.02 2.11 3.83
N ILE A 17 12.84 3.14 4.63
CA ILE A 17 12.69 3.02 6.08
C ILE A 17 11.22 3.16 6.48
N THR A 18 10.60 4.26 6.06
CA THR A 18 9.23 4.55 6.49
C THR A 18 8.17 3.80 5.70
N LEU A 19 8.53 3.23 4.54
CA LEU A 19 7.64 2.53 3.61
C LEU A 19 6.40 3.37 3.25
N ARG A 20 6.65 4.64 2.96
CA ARG A 20 5.63 5.58 2.50
C ARG A 20 5.90 5.95 1.05
N ASN A 21 4.84 6.06 0.31
CA ASN A 21 4.79 6.62 -1.04
C ASN A 21 3.63 7.60 -1.13
N ALA A 22 3.53 8.29 -2.24
CA ALA A 22 2.41 9.15 -2.58
C ALA A 22 1.71 8.63 -3.84
N LEU A 23 0.42 8.89 -3.91
CA LEU A 23 -0.38 8.78 -5.14
C LEU A 23 -0.12 10.02 -5.99
N ILE A 24 0.28 9.82 -7.23
CA ILE A 24 0.43 10.90 -8.21
C ILE A 24 -0.96 11.36 -8.62
N GLY A 25 -1.20 12.66 -8.65
CA GLY A 25 -2.45 13.27 -9.05
C GLY A 25 -3.59 13.20 -8.03
N PHE A 26 -3.39 12.61 -6.84
CA PHE A 26 -4.47 12.42 -5.87
C PHE A 26 -5.12 13.74 -5.44
N GLY A 27 -6.44 13.85 -5.66
CA GLY A 27 -7.24 15.02 -5.33
C GLY A 27 -7.10 16.18 -6.32
N GLU A 28 -6.29 16.04 -7.37
CA GLU A 28 -6.15 17.06 -8.40
C GLU A 28 -7.27 16.96 -9.44
N PRO A 29 -7.65 18.06 -10.08
CA PRO A 29 -8.65 18.04 -11.16
C PRO A 29 -8.12 17.23 -12.35
N ASP A 30 -9.04 16.53 -13.02
CA ASP A 30 -8.76 15.82 -14.26
C ASP A 30 -8.83 16.82 -15.44
N ASP A 31 -7.72 17.48 -15.70
CA ASP A 31 -7.55 18.53 -16.70
C ASP A 31 -6.61 18.14 -17.86
N GLY A 32 -6.31 16.86 -17.99
CA GLY A 32 -5.48 16.31 -19.06
C GLY A 32 -3.98 16.28 -18.77
N ARG A 33 -3.51 16.81 -17.64
CA ARG A 33 -2.06 16.80 -17.29
C ARG A 33 -1.51 15.42 -17.03
N TYR A 34 -2.37 14.44 -16.77
CA TYR A 34 -2.02 13.05 -16.52
C TYR A 34 -2.38 12.10 -17.65
N ASP A 35 -2.65 12.62 -18.86
CA ASP A 35 -3.06 11.84 -20.03
C ASP A 35 -1.88 11.18 -20.77
N THR A 36 -0.70 11.14 -20.17
CA THR A 36 0.47 10.50 -20.74
C THR A 36 0.77 9.19 -20.04
N PRO A 37 0.83 8.05 -20.76
CA PRO A 37 1.25 6.78 -20.17
C PRO A 37 2.69 6.87 -19.62
N HIS A 38 2.94 6.28 -18.46
CA HIS A 38 4.28 6.25 -17.86
C HIS A 38 4.46 5.07 -16.92
N ASP A 39 5.70 4.74 -16.62
CA ASP A 39 6.04 3.70 -15.68
C ASP A 39 5.70 4.12 -14.25
N THR A 40 5.13 3.18 -13.50
CA THR A 40 4.86 3.33 -12.07
C THR A 40 5.49 2.17 -11.29
N PRO A 41 6.03 2.37 -10.08
CA PRO A 41 6.64 1.29 -9.33
C PRO A 41 5.66 0.22 -8.85
N TYR A 42 4.37 0.56 -8.70
CA TYR A 42 3.35 -0.33 -8.17
C TYR A 42 2.04 -0.18 -8.94
N ALA A 43 1.30 -1.29 -9.08
CA ALA A 43 -0.06 -1.29 -9.57
C ALA A 43 -1.02 -0.84 -8.46
N HIS A 44 -2.18 -0.30 -8.84
CA HIS A 44 -3.23 0.08 -7.90
C HIS A 44 -4.34 -0.98 -7.88
N GLY A 45 -4.68 -1.48 -6.70
CA GLY A 45 -5.63 -2.57 -6.51
C GLY A 45 -7.05 -2.31 -7.01
N ALA A 46 -7.45 -1.05 -7.19
CA ALA A 46 -8.79 -0.71 -7.67
C ALA A 46 -8.99 -1.01 -9.17
N ALA A 47 -7.92 -0.91 -9.98
CA ALA A 47 -7.99 -1.17 -11.41
C ALA A 47 -6.61 -1.59 -11.92
N MET A 48 -6.44 -2.85 -12.26
CA MET A 48 -5.21 -3.37 -12.85
C MET A 48 -5.50 -4.43 -13.90
N MET A 49 -4.68 -4.48 -14.92
CA MET A 49 -4.67 -5.53 -15.92
C MET A 49 -3.29 -6.17 -15.93
N VAL A 50 -3.24 -7.50 -15.94
CA VAL A 50 -1.99 -8.26 -15.87
C VAL A 50 -1.96 -9.26 -17.02
N ARG A 51 -0.81 -9.37 -17.69
CA ARG A 51 -0.62 -10.39 -18.72
C ARG A 51 -0.59 -11.78 -18.09
N ARG A 52 -1.14 -12.78 -18.78
CA ARG A 52 -1.13 -14.17 -18.33
C ARG A 52 0.29 -14.65 -18.02
N GLU A 53 1.24 -14.40 -18.91
CA GLU A 53 2.65 -14.81 -18.73
C GLU A 53 3.29 -14.19 -17.48
N THR A 54 2.93 -12.95 -17.15
CA THR A 54 3.37 -12.29 -15.92
C THR A 54 2.79 -13.00 -14.69
N LEU A 55 1.50 -13.33 -14.73
CA LEU A 55 0.83 -14.08 -13.66
C LEU A 55 1.44 -15.46 -13.46
N GLU A 56 1.73 -16.18 -14.54
CA GLU A 56 2.36 -17.50 -14.50
C GLU A 56 3.75 -17.48 -13.88
N LYS A 57 4.54 -16.44 -14.17
CA LYS A 57 5.91 -16.27 -13.63
C LYS A 57 5.95 -15.70 -12.21
N ALA A 58 5.20 -14.62 -11.95
CA ALA A 58 5.20 -13.96 -10.65
C ALA A 58 4.30 -14.67 -9.62
N GLY A 59 3.42 -15.57 -10.07
CA GLY A 59 2.40 -16.22 -9.25
C GLY A 59 1.26 -15.27 -8.85
N PRO A 60 0.28 -15.75 -8.10
CA PRO A 60 -0.87 -14.97 -7.68
C PRO A 60 -0.50 -13.90 -6.66
N MET A 61 -1.40 -12.95 -6.47
CA MET A 61 -1.30 -11.93 -5.42
C MET A 61 -1.21 -12.59 -4.04
N PRO A 62 -0.32 -12.14 -3.13
CA PRO A 62 -0.08 -12.83 -1.87
C PRO A 62 -1.22 -12.64 -0.86
N GLU A 63 -1.99 -13.70 -0.62
CA GLU A 63 -3.15 -13.69 0.30
C GLU A 63 -2.79 -13.44 1.76
N ILE A 64 -1.52 -13.63 2.16
CA ILE A 64 -1.03 -13.41 3.51
C ILE A 64 -1.29 -11.99 4.01
N TYR A 65 -1.41 -11.03 3.12
CA TYR A 65 -1.72 -9.64 3.47
C TYR A 65 -3.20 -9.45 3.81
N PHE A 66 -4.08 -10.21 3.18
CA PHE A 66 -5.53 -10.07 3.25
C PHE A 66 -6.06 -8.72 2.71
N LEU A 67 -5.48 -7.59 3.15
CA LEU A 67 -5.91 -6.25 2.77
C LEU A 67 -4.77 -5.25 3.00
N TYR A 68 -4.45 -4.43 2.01
CA TYR A 68 -3.35 -3.46 1.94
C TYR A 68 -1.95 -4.11 1.88
N TYR A 69 -1.11 -3.61 1.00
CA TYR A 69 0.26 -4.07 0.69
C TYR A 69 0.35 -5.32 -0.19
N GLU A 70 -0.75 -6.05 -0.44
CA GLU A 70 -0.76 -7.20 -1.34
C GLU A 70 -0.34 -6.80 -2.75
N GLU A 71 -0.92 -5.72 -3.29
CA GLU A 71 -0.60 -5.21 -4.62
C GLU A 71 0.82 -4.64 -4.70
N LEU A 72 1.34 -4.07 -3.61
CA LEU A 72 2.70 -3.56 -3.55
C LEU A 72 3.73 -4.71 -3.54
N ASP A 73 3.53 -5.74 -2.73
CA ASP A 73 4.38 -6.93 -2.70
C ASP A 73 4.34 -7.65 -4.05
N TRP A 74 3.16 -7.79 -4.62
CA TRP A 74 3.01 -8.41 -5.93
C TRP A 74 3.70 -7.62 -7.04
N SER A 75 3.59 -6.30 -7.00
CA SER A 75 4.30 -5.39 -7.91
C SER A 75 5.82 -5.56 -7.83
N VAL A 76 6.37 -5.71 -6.62
CA VAL A 76 7.81 -6.00 -6.44
C VAL A 76 8.17 -7.31 -7.13
N ARG A 77 7.42 -8.39 -6.88
CA ARG A 77 7.67 -9.70 -7.52
C ARG A 77 7.56 -9.65 -9.04
N ILE A 78 6.57 -8.94 -9.58
CA ILE A 78 6.41 -8.73 -11.02
C ILE A 78 7.65 -8.05 -11.60
N ARG A 79 8.13 -6.98 -10.95
CA ARG A 79 9.32 -6.26 -11.41
C ARG A 79 10.61 -7.08 -11.27
N GLU A 80 10.75 -7.92 -10.26
CA GLU A 80 11.86 -8.86 -10.10
C GLU A 80 11.94 -9.89 -11.23
N GLN A 81 10.83 -10.17 -11.91
CA GLN A 81 10.79 -11.01 -13.12
C GLN A 81 11.09 -10.25 -14.42
N GLY A 82 11.49 -8.97 -14.32
CA GLY A 82 11.83 -8.14 -15.48
C GLY A 82 10.66 -7.45 -16.17
N TRP A 83 9.45 -7.47 -15.60
CA TRP A 83 8.29 -6.77 -16.14
C TRP A 83 8.22 -5.32 -15.67
N CYS A 84 7.67 -4.45 -16.53
CA CYS A 84 7.32 -3.08 -16.17
C CYS A 84 5.85 -3.01 -15.72
N ILE A 85 5.55 -2.03 -14.88
CA ILE A 85 4.19 -1.66 -14.50
C ILE A 85 3.95 -0.25 -15.02
N ALA A 86 2.91 -0.06 -15.82
CA ALA A 86 2.59 1.22 -16.44
C ALA A 86 1.23 1.74 -15.98
N TYR A 87 1.15 3.04 -15.80
CA TYR A 87 -0.10 3.77 -15.78
C TYR A 87 -0.54 4.06 -17.21
N ASP A 88 -1.79 3.75 -17.52
CA ASP A 88 -2.38 4.02 -18.84
C ASP A 88 -3.67 4.84 -18.68
N PRO A 89 -3.67 6.13 -19.06
CA PRO A 89 -4.81 7.02 -18.88
C PRO A 89 -5.98 6.76 -19.86
N ARG A 90 -5.78 5.91 -20.89
CA ARG A 90 -6.83 5.60 -21.87
C ARG A 90 -8.00 4.82 -21.27
N CYS A 91 -7.83 4.28 -20.05
CA CYS A 91 -8.89 3.59 -19.33
C CYS A 91 -9.14 4.28 -17.99
N THR A 92 -10.33 4.85 -17.83
CA THR A 92 -10.77 5.51 -16.59
C THR A 92 -11.72 4.61 -15.81
N VAL A 93 -11.48 4.43 -14.52
CA VAL A 93 -12.35 3.67 -13.61
C VAL A 93 -12.81 4.58 -12.48
N PHE A 94 -14.11 4.66 -12.26
CA PHE A 94 -14.68 5.37 -11.12
C PHE A 94 -14.69 4.48 -9.89
N HIS A 95 -13.84 4.79 -8.93
CA HIS A 95 -13.67 3.99 -7.73
C HIS A 95 -14.18 4.72 -6.47
N LYS A 96 -15.11 4.08 -5.77
CA LYS A 96 -15.61 4.56 -4.47
C LYS A 96 -14.75 4.01 -3.35
N GLU A 97 -13.77 4.80 -2.91
CA GLU A 97 -12.80 4.39 -1.89
C GLU A 97 -13.46 4.10 -0.53
N SER A 98 -12.95 3.10 0.17
CA SER A 98 -13.28 2.77 1.56
C SER A 98 -14.76 2.53 1.86
N ALA A 99 -15.58 2.21 0.85
CA ALA A 99 -17.01 1.93 1.05
C ALA A 99 -17.26 0.75 2.00
N THR A 100 -16.35 -0.24 2.01
CA THR A 100 -16.50 -1.48 2.79
C THR A 100 -15.79 -1.41 4.14
N THR A 101 -14.61 -0.79 4.22
CA THR A 101 -13.75 -0.86 5.41
C THR A 101 -13.79 0.37 6.29
N GLY A 102 -14.27 1.52 5.78
CA GLY A 102 -14.20 2.81 6.45
C GLY A 102 -12.78 3.35 6.59
N GLN A 103 -12.60 4.66 6.43
CA GLN A 103 -11.27 5.30 6.45
C GLN A 103 -10.55 5.20 7.81
N GLN A 104 -11.29 5.11 8.90
CA GLN A 104 -10.77 5.04 10.28
C GLN A 104 -11.28 3.80 11.02
N SER A 105 -11.13 2.62 10.42
CA SER A 105 -11.55 1.37 11.06
C SER A 105 -10.40 0.67 11.80
N PRO A 106 -10.71 -0.08 12.88
CA PRO A 106 -9.73 -0.93 13.55
C PRO A 106 -9.08 -1.96 12.61
N LEU A 107 -9.87 -2.53 11.68
CA LEU A 107 -9.35 -3.47 10.68
C LEU A 107 -8.27 -2.82 9.81
N ARG A 108 -8.53 -1.61 9.31
CA ARG A 108 -7.55 -0.86 8.51
C ARG A 108 -6.27 -0.59 9.30
N SER A 109 -6.40 -0.13 10.55
CA SER A 109 -5.24 0.16 11.41
C SER A 109 -4.42 -1.09 11.71
N TYR A 110 -5.08 -2.21 11.97
CA TYR A 110 -4.46 -3.52 12.17
C TYR A 110 -3.70 -3.97 10.91
N CYS A 111 -4.38 -4.02 9.77
CA CYS A 111 -3.78 -4.48 8.52
C CYS A 111 -2.61 -3.59 8.10
N LEU A 112 -2.75 -2.27 8.13
CA LEU A 112 -1.66 -1.36 7.77
C LEU A 112 -0.44 -1.51 8.67
N THR A 113 -0.61 -1.72 9.98
CA THR A 113 0.51 -1.91 10.91
C THR A 113 1.20 -3.24 10.64
N ARG A 114 0.46 -4.35 10.63
CA ARG A 114 0.97 -5.70 10.40
C ARG A 114 1.64 -5.83 9.03
N ASN A 115 0.96 -5.36 7.99
CA ASN A 115 1.36 -5.58 6.61
C ASN A 115 2.56 -4.71 6.21
N ARG A 116 2.71 -3.52 6.80
CA ARG A 116 3.90 -2.72 6.58
C ARG A 116 5.15 -3.39 7.15
N LEU A 117 5.06 -4.01 8.31
CA LEU A 117 6.12 -4.84 8.89
C LEU A 117 6.42 -6.06 8.02
N LEU A 118 5.37 -6.76 7.57
CA LEU A 118 5.51 -7.93 6.70
C LEU A 118 6.15 -7.56 5.36
N PHE A 119 5.75 -6.44 4.75
CA PHE A 119 6.34 -5.93 3.52
C PHE A 119 7.82 -5.60 3.70
N ALA A 120 8.19 -4.89 4.79
CA ALA A 120 9.59 -4.62 5.12
C ALA A 120 10.40 -5.91 5.23
N TRP A 121 9.85 -6.91 5.90
CA TRP A 121 10.51 -8.19 6.12
C TRP A 121 10.72 -8.97 4.83
N ARG A 122 9.73 -9.00 3.95
CA ARG A 122 9.76 -9.76 2.70
C ARG A 122 10.58 -9.11 1.60
N ASN A 123 10.44 -7.79 1.44
CA ASN A 123 10.91 -7.06 0.26
C ASN A 123 12.18 -6.23 0.49
N LEU A 124 12.58 -5.99 1.74
CA LEU A 124 13.83 -5.33 2.04
C LEU A 124 14.91 -6.34 2.44
N ARG A 125 16.19 -5.96 2.30
CA ARG A 125 17.33 -6.81 2.63
C ARG A 125 18.34 -6.04 3.50
N GLY A 126 19.17 -6.79 4.22
CA GLY A 126 20.27 -6.23 5.03
C GLY A 126 19.83 -5.19 6.05
N GLY A 127 20.64 -4.16 6.24
CA GLY A 127 20.38 -3.09 7.21
C GLY A 127 19.08 -2.33 6.98
N ALA A 128 18.65 -2.15 5.72
CA ALA A 128 17.39 -1.48 5.41
C ALA A 128 16.17 -2.23 5.97
N ARG A 129 16.18 -3.56 5.93
CA ARG A 129 15.15 -4.41 6.55
C ARG A 129 15.08 -4.16 8.06
N LEU A 130 16.22 -4.26 8.73
CA LEU A 130 16.30 -4.11 10.19
C LEU A 130 15.87 -2.70 10.62
N LEU A 131 16.39 -1.68 9.95
CA LEU A 131 16.02 -0.28 10.23
C LEU A 131 14.55 0.00 9.98
N SER A 132 13.98 -0.53 8.90
CA SER A 132 12.55 -0.35 8.62
C SER A 132 11.68 -1.06 9.65
N VAL A 133 11.97 -2.32 9.99
CA VAL A 133 11.22 -3.05 11.03
C VAL A 133 11.34 -2.35 12.39
N ALA A 134 12.55 -1.95 12.79
CA ALA A 134 12.77 -1.21 14.04
C ALA A 134 11.99 0.13 14.05
N TYR A 135 12.04 0.89 12.97
CA TYR A 135 11.26 2.12 12.83
C TYR A 135 9.76 1.88 12.97
N GLN A 136 9.23 0.85 12.31
CA GLN A 136 7.79 0.55 12.40
C GLN A 136 7.38 0.13 13.80
N LEU A 137 8.18 -0.69 14.49
CA LEU A 137 7.86 -1.17 15.84
C LEU A 137 8.10 -0.12 16.93
N CYS A 138 9.21 0.61 16.86
CA CYS A 138 9.64 1.49 17.96
C CYS A 138 9.15 2.93 17.78
N ILE A 139 8.81 3.36 16.57
CA ILE A 139 8.41 4.74 16.29
C ILE A 139 7.00 4.82 15.71
N ALA A 140 6.75 4.17 14.57
CA ALA A 140 5.50 4.38 13.86
C ALA A 140 4.29 3.78 14.58
N ALA A 141 4.38 2.53 15.05
CA ALA A 141 3.28 1.89 15.77
C ALA A 141 2.99 2.56 17.13
N PRO A 142 3.97 2.85 18.00
CA PRO A 142 3.72 3.60 19.23
C PRO A 142 3.11 4.98 18.97
N LYS A 143 3.64 5.75 18.00
CA LYS A 143 3.08 7.05 17.62
C LYS A 143 1.61 6.94 17.21
N ASN A 144 1.26 5.96 16.38
CA ASN A 144 -0.12 5.75 15.93
C ASN A 144 -1.02 5.32 17.09
N ALA A 145 -0.56 4.47 18.00
CA ALA A 145 -1.31 4.04 19.17
C ALA A 145 -1.56 5.22 20.13
N VAL A 146 -0.54 6.02 20.44
CA VAL A 146 -0.65 7.22 21.28
C VAL A 146 -1.59 8.25 20.65
N SER A 147 -1.47 8.50 19.35
CA SER A 147 -2.38 9.38 18.62
C SER A 147 -3.83 8.89 18.70
N ALA A 148 -4.07 7.60 18.54
CA ALA A 148 -5.40 7.03 18.68
C ALA A 148 -5.96 7.22 20.09
N LEU A 149 -5.17 7.01 21.14
CA LEU A 149 -5.57 7.23 22.53
C LEU A 149 -5.88 8.70 22.81
N ALA A 150 -5.07 9.62 22.30
CA ALA A 150 -5.31 11.06 22.44
C ALA A 150 -6.67 11.49 21.82
N HIS A 151 -7.10 10.82 20.75
CA HIS A 151 -8.43 11.02 20.14
C HIS A 151 -9.52 10.11 20.74
N ARG A 152 -9.29 9.51 21.91
CA ARG A 152 -10.22 8.59 22.61
C ARG A 152 -10.62 7.36 21.77
N ARG A 153 -9.79 6.94 20.82
CA ARG A 153 -10.00 5.78 19.95
C ARG A 153 -9.16 4.59 20.42
N GLY A 154 -9.47 4.07 21.62
CA GLY A 154 -8.80 2.91 22.19
C GLY A 154 -8.92 1.64 21.34
N ASP A 155 -9.97 1.52 20.53
CA ASP A 155 -10.17 0.48 19.54
C ASP A 155 -9.07 0.47 18.48
N LEU A 156 -8.68 1.64 17.97
CA LEU A 156 -7.58 1.78 17.01
C LEU A 156 -6.22 1.50 17.65
N ALA A 157 -5.99 1.97 18.87
CA ALA A 157 -4.76 1.70 19.60
C ALA A 157 -4.56 0.18 19.81
N LYS A 158 -5.60 -0.53 20.24
CA LYS A 158 -5.58 -2.00 20.37
C LYS A 158 -5.30 -2.68 19.03
N ALA A 159 -5.89 -2.20 17.94
CA ALA A 159 -5.69 -2.74 16.60
C ALA A 159 -4.23 -2.57 16.14
N VAL A 160 -3.61 -1.42 16.39
CA VAL A 160 -2.19 -1.16 16.10
C VAL A 160 -1.29 -2.11 16.90
N CYS A 161 -1.49 -2.23 18.21
CA CYS A 161 -0.71 -3.14 19.05
C CYS A 161 -0.84 -4.61 18.61
N ARG A 162 -2.08 -5.03 18.29
CA ARG A 162 -2.33 -6.37 17.76
C ARG A 162 -1.61 -6.59 16.42
N GLY A 163 -1.66 -5.63 15.49
CA GLY A 163 -0.97 -5.72 14.20
C GLY A 163 0.54 -5.86 14.35
N GLY A 164 1.15 -5.12 15.27
CA GLY A 164 2.56 -5.25 15.60
C GLY A 164 2.93 -6.62 16.19
N ARG A 165 2.09 -7.15 17.10
CA ARG A 165 2.28 -8.48 17.70
C ARG A 165 2.14 -9.61 16.69
N ASP A 166 1.05 -9.58 15.90
CA ASP A 166 0.68 -10.66 15.00
C ASP A 166 1.65 -10.76 13.80
N PHE A 167 2.43 -9.72 13.50
CA PHE A 167 3.55 -9.80 12.56
C PHE A 167 4.55 -10.91 12.94
N PHE A 168 4.83 -11.12 14.23
CA PHE A 168 5.80 -12.13 14.67
C PHE A 168 5.30 -13.56 14.48
N THR A 169 4.01 -13.78 14.32
CA THR A 169 3.41 -15.10 14.06
C THR A 169 3.32 -15.46 12.57
N LEU A 170 3.54 -14.48 11.67
CA LEU A 170 3.43 -14.65 10.22
C LEU A 170 4.78 -14.85 9.50
N LYS A 171 5.87 -14.97 10.24
CA LYS A 171 7.22 -15.13 9.65
C LYS A 171 7.45 -16.50 9.06
#